data_9eb2f5912f5d89f11e0c7edbe351316a
#
_entry.id   9eb2f5912f5d89f11e0c7edbe351316a
#
_cell.length_a   1.000
_cell.length_b   1.000
_cell.length_c   1.000
_cell.angle_alpha   90.00
_cell.angle_beta   90.00
_cell.angle_gamma   90.00
#
_symmetry.space_group_name_H-M   'P 1'
#
loop_
_entity.id
_entity.type
_entity.pdbx_description
1 polymer ?
#
loop_
_entity_poly.entity_id
_entity_poly.type
_entity_poly.pdbx_seq_one_letter_code
_entity_poly.pdbx_strand_id
1 'polypeptide(L)'
;LYTQNKRSIRDFEIALVPDSTRKFGVLELAIVAQNAFNYDEPVTVGYDIYSPQGKLLEFNMTEITIPGRSTDTVRFSPFIYHTYKNKWEAGSKTPPLYKVMLFTRRNGVYKEYMPLKIGFGKTEFTDGRITRFDKEIKLVKTRYNAAADRKTTLAELKTLKSKGSNTVCPDYPQPAWFYELCDELGLY
;
A
#
# COMPACT_ATOMS: atom_id res chain seq x y z
N LEU A 1 9.08 -18.39 -15.21
CA LEU A 1 8.21 -19.35 -14.51
C LEU A 1 8.26 -19.02 -13.03
N TYR A 2 7.11 -18.80 -12.40
CA TYR A 2 6.97 -18.72 -10.95
C TYR A 2 5.90 -19.71 -10.51
N THR A 3 6.02 -20.20 -9.29
CA THR A 3 5.02 -21.06 -8.67
C THR A 3 4.24 -20.26 -7.64
N GLN A 4 2.94 -20.34 -7.67
CA GLN A 4 2.05 -19.73 -6.68
C GLN A 4 1.34 -20.84 -5.90
N ASN A 5 1.06 -20.59 -4.62
CA ASN A 5 0.28 -21.52 -3.82
C ASN A 5 -1.14 -21.61 -4.39
N LYS A 6 -1.74 -22.79 -4.34
CA LYS A 6 -3.15 -22.99 -4.78
C LYS A 6 -4.16 -22.26 -3.90
N ARG A 7 -3.75 -21.83 -2.69
CA ARG A 7 -4.47 -20.92 -1.80
C ARG A 7 -3.70 -19.61 -1.77
N SER A 8 -4.10 -18.66 -2.59
CA SER A 8 -3.33 -17.44 -2.81
C SER A 8 -4.19 -16.19 -2.71
N ILE A 9 -3.54 -15.06 -2.57
CA ILE A 9 -4.15 -13.75 -2.77
C ILE A 9 -4.12 -13.47 -4.27
N ARG A 10 -5.30 -13.40 -4.88
CA ARG A 10 -5.45 -13.12 -6.30
C ARG A 10 -5.32 -11.64 -6.60
N ASP A 11 -5.93 -10.82 -5.72
CA ASP A 11 -5.97 -9.37 -5.86
C ASP A 11 -6.26 -8.73 -4.49
N PHE A 12 -6.07 -7.43 -4.38
CA PHE A 12 -6.42 -6.67 -3.19
C PHE A 12 -6.69 -5.20 -3.54
N GLU A 13 -7.53 -4.57 -2.74
CA GLU A 13 -7.75 -3.14 -2.75
C GLU A 13 -7.46 -2.58 -1.37
N ILE A 14 -6.79 -1.43 -1.32
CA ILE A 14 -6.53 -0.70 -0.09
C ILE A 14 -6.95 0.75 -0.29
N ALA A 15 -7.88 1.22 0.54
CA ALA A 15 -8.29 2.60 0.58
C ALA A 15 -8.02 3.19 1.96
N LEU A 16 -7.48 4.40 1.99
CA LEU A 16 -7.31 5.20 3.19
C LEU A 16 -8.48 6.16 3.30
N VAL A 17 -9.30 5.97 4.34
CA VAL A 17 -10.43 6.88 4.63
C VAL A 17 -10.08 7.64 5.91
N PRO A 18 -9.70 8.92 5.82
CA PRO A 18 -9.52 9.75 7.01
C PRO A 18 -10.85 9.87 7.75
N ASP A 19 -10.82 9.74 9.07
CA ASP A 19 -11.98 10.03 9.88
C ASP A 19 -12.27 11.55 9.91
N SER A 20 -13.47 11.92 10.37
CA SER A 20 -13.92 13.32 10.43
C SER A 20 -13.03 14.20 11.32
N THR A 21 -12.34 13.61 12.29
CA THR A 21 -11.43 14.32 13.20
C THR A 21 -10.03 14.50 12.63
N ARG A 22 -9.70 13.83 11.51
CA ARG A 22 -8.38 13.78 10.86
C ARG A 22 -7.23 13.29 11.75
N LYS A 23 -7.56 12.71 12.91
CA LYS A 23 -6.58 12.19 13.87
C LYS A 23 -6.27 10.74 13.66
N PHE A 24 -7.19 10.02 13.04
CA PHE A 24 -7.13 8.59 12.84
C PHE A 24 -7.24 8.26 11.37
N GLY A 25 -6.95 7.03 11.00
CA GLY A 25 -7.16 6.52 9.67
C GLY A 25 -7.96 5.23 9.72
N VAL A 26 -9.02 5.15 8.93
CA VAL A 26 -9.65 3.90 8.59
C VAL A 26 -8.97 3.37 7.35
N LEU A 27 -8.48 2.15 7.41
CA LEU A 27 -7.94 1.44 6.27
C LEU A 27 -9.02 0.46 5.79
N GLU A 28 -9.56 0.69 4.62
CA GLU A 28 -10.46 -0.28 4.00
C GLU A 28 -9.64 -1.26 3.18
N LEU A 29 -9.76 -2.54 3.53
CA LEU A 29 -9.08 -3.64 2.86
C LEU A 29 -10.11 -4.55 2.19
N ALA A 30 -9.93 -4.85 0.92
CA ALA A 30 -10.62 -5.94 0.26
C ALA A 30 -9.55 -6.92 -0.27
N ILE A 31 -9.58 -8.16 0.19
CA ILE A 31 -8.61 -9.19 -0.15
C ILE A 31 -9.35 -10.27 -0.94
N VAL A 32 -9.00 -10.44 -2.20
CA VAL A 32 -9.54 -11.48 -3.07
C VAL A 32 -8.67 -12.73 -2.91
N ALA A 33 -9.18 -13.71 -2.21
CA ALA A 33 -8.53 -15.01 -2.05
C ALA A 33 -8.96 -16.00 -3.13
N GLN A 34 -8.04 -16.83 -3.59
CA GLN A 34 -8.26 -17.83 -4.63
C GLN A 34 -8.07 -19.24 -4.10
N ASN A 35 -8.98 -20.12 -4.49
CA ASN A 35 -8.83 -21.56 -4.40
C ASN A 35 -8.61 -22.15 -5.81
N ALA A 36 -7.40 -22.61 -6.11
CA ALA A 36 -7.06 -23.26 -7.37
C ALA A 36 -7.19 -24.80 -7.34
N PHE A 37 -7.70 -25.37 -6.24
CA PHE A 37 -8.09 -26.79 -6.19
C PHE A 37 -9.43 -27.01 -6.91
N ASN A 38 -9.77 -28.24 -7.19
CA ASN A 38 -11.03 -28.62 -7.82
C ASN A 38 -12.15 -28.96 -6.80
N TYR A 39 -11.92 -28.72 -5.52
CA TYR A 39 -12.83 -28.96 -4.40
C TYR A 39 -12.85 -27.75 -3.48
N ASP A 40 -13.90 -27.65 -2.67
CA ASP A 40 -14.06 -26.56 -1.70
C ASP A 40 -12.95 -26.61 -0.66
N GLU A 41 -12.41 -25.46 -0.31
CA GLU A 41 -11.25 -25.35 0.57
C GLU A 41 -11.44 -24.24 1.60
N PRO A 42 -11.33 -24.55 2.91
CA PRO A 42 -11.23 -23.50 3.91
C PRO A 42 -9.88 -22.81 3.86
N VAL A 43 -9.93 -21.50 3.83
CA VAL A 43 -8.75 -20.60 3.79
C VAL A 43 -8.93 -19.52 4.83
N THR A 44 -7.96 -19.34 5.70
CA THR A 44 -7.90 -18.17 6.58
C THR A 44 -7.25 -17.03 5.82
N VAL A 45 -7.90 -15.89 5.74
CA VAL A 45 -7.41 -14.66 5.13
C VAL A 45 -7.27 -13.60 6.20
N GLY A 46 -6.19 -12.84 6.19
CA GLY A 46 -5.97 -11.83 7.20
C GLY A 46 -4.91 -10.79 6.86
N TYR A 47 -4.69 -9.92 7.84
CA TYR A 47 -3.69 -8.86 7.75
C TYR A 47 -3.04 -8.59 9.11
N ASP A 48 -1.80 -8.10 9.05
CA ASP A 48 -1.10 -7.46 10.16
C ASP A 48 -0.68 -6.05 9.73
N ILE A 49 -0.86 -5.06 10.61
CA ILE A 49 -0.45 -3.66 10.35
C ILE A 49 0.58 -3.24 11.38
N TYR A 50 1.71 -2.77 10.89
CA TYR A 50 2.83 -2.29 11.69
C TYR A 50 3.05 -0.80 11.51
N SER A 51 3.42 -0.13 12.60
CA SER A 51 3.84 1.28 12.57
C SER A 51 5.12 1.46 11.72
N PRO A 52 5.46 2.71 11.34
CA PRO A 52 6.74 2.99 10.69
C PRO A 52 7.96 2.53 11.50
N GLN A 53 7.83 2.39 12.82
CA GLN A 53 8.87 1.90 13.73
C GLN A 53 8.87 0.37 13.90
N GLY A 54 7.98 -0.33 13.19
CA GLY A 54 7.88 -1.80 13.23
C GLY A 54 7.06 -2.38 14.38
N LYS A 55 6.33 -1.55 15.14
CA LYS A 55 5.43 -2.04 16.19
C LYS A 55 4.13 -2.54 15.57
N LEU A 56 3.68 -3.75 15.93
CA LEU A 56 2.35 -4.24 15.56
C LEU A 56 1.28 -3.35 16.18
N LEU A 57 0.36 -2.84 15.36
CA LEU A 57 -0.71 -1.94 15.76
C LEU A 57 -2.07 -2.62 15.74
N GLU A 58 -2.33 -3.37 14.68
CA GLU A 58 -3.62 -3.96 14.42
C GLU A 58 -3.44 -5.24 13.61
N PHE A 59 -4.30 -6.23 13.83
CA PHE A 59 -4.34 -7.46 13.06
C PHE A 59 -5.76 -8.05 13.10
N ASN A 60 -6.12 -8.73 12.05
CA ASN A 60 -7.36 -9.50 12.03
C ASN A 60 -7.26 -10.62 10.98
N MET A 61 -8.08 -11.63 11.15
CA MET A 61 -8.20 -12.73 10.20
C MET A 61 -9.58 -13.38 10.30
N THR A 62 -10.04 -13.95 9.21
CA THR A 62 -11.25 -14.75 9.17
C THR A 62 -11.04 -15.99 8.32
N GLU A 63 -11.73 -17.07 8.63
CA GLU A 63 -11.75 -18.27 7.80
C GLU A 63 -13.00 -18.25 6.91
N ILE A 64 -12.80 -18.50 5.63
CA ILE A 64 -13.85 -18.63 4.63
C ILE A 64 -13.66 -19.95 3.87
N THR A 65 -14.76 -20.54 3.39
CA THR A 65 -14.69 -21.69 2.49
C THR A 65 -14.88 -21.21 1.05
N ILE A 66 -13.86 -21.37 0.24
CA ILE A 66 -13.87 -20.95 -1.17
C ILE A 66 -14.17 -22.19 -2.03
N PRO A 67 -15.21 -22.14 -2.88
CA PRO A 67 -15.52 -23.24 -3.81
C PRO A 67 -14.34 -23.58 -4.73
N GLY A 68 -14.33 -24.79 -5.23
CA GLY A 68 -13.28 -25.25 -6.13
C GLY A 68 -13.13 -24.37 -7.36
N ARG A 69 -11.88 -24.00 -7.72
CA ARG A 69 -11.53 -23.15 -8.88
C ARG A 69 -12.22 -21.78 -8.89
N SER A 70 -12.47 -21.22 -7.71
CA SER A 70 -13.10 -19.92 -7.57
C SER A 70 -12.31 -18.94 -6.69
N THR A 71 -12.83 -17.75 -6.55
CA THR A 71 -12.33 -16.69 -5.67
C THR A 71 -13.45 -16.21 -4.76
N ASP A 72 -13.06 -15.67 -3.60
CA ASP A 72 -13.97 -14.96 -2.71
C ASP A 72 -13.25 -13.73 -2.13
N THR A 73 -14.01 -12.72 -1.70
CA THR A 73 -13.49 -11.45 -1.24
C THR A 73 -13.80 -11.23 0.23
N VAL A 74 -12.76 -11.08 1.02
CA VAL A 74 -12.86 -10.72 2.44
C VAL A 74 -12.61 -9.22 2.60
N ARG A 75 -13.46 -8.54 3.37
CA ARG A 75 -13.35 -7.11 3.66
C ARG A 75 -13.08 -6.87 5.13
N PHE A 76 -12.16 -5.94 5.40
CA PHE A 76 -11.82 -5.48 6.73
C PHE A 76 -11.77 -3.96 6.75
N SER A 77 -12.09 -3.36 7.89
CA SER A 77 -12.05 -1.90 8.09
C SER A 77 -11.32 -1.57 9.39
N PRO A 78 -10.01 -1.87 9.48
CA PRO A 78 -9.23 -1.57 10.68
C PRO A 78 -9.11 -0.06 10.92
N PHE A 79 -9.14 0.28 12.20
CA PHE A 79 -9.00 1.66 12.66
C PHE A 79 -7.61 1.87 13.26
N ILE A 80 -6.82 2.74 12.65
CA ILE A 80 -5.44 2.97 13.05
C ILE A 80 -5.31 4.30 13.78
N TYR A 81 -4.95 4.21 15.05
CA TYR A 81 -4.83 5.37 15.93
C TYR A 81 -3.59 6.21 15.62
N HIS A 82 -3.71 7.51 15.83
CA HIS A 82 -2.60 8.47 15.80
C HIS A 82 -1.86 8.56 14.46
N THR A 83 -2.52 8.27 13.33
CA THR A 83 -1.90 8.38 12.00
C THR A 83 -1.42 9.80 11.70
N TYR A 84 -2.05 10.81 12.31
CA TYR A 84 -1.64 12.22 12.17
C TYR A 84 -0.24 12.52 12.70
N LYS A 85 0.33 11.67 13.57
CA LYS A 85 1.72 11.80 14.06
C LYS A 85 2.74 11.26 13.06
N ASN A 86 2.31 10.40 12.17
CA ASN A 86 3.13 9.75 11.16
C ASN A 86 2.58 10.01 9.76
N LYS A 87 2.35 11.29 9.45
CA LYS A 87 1.86 11.70 8.14
C LYS A 87 2.93 11.49 7.08
N TRP A 88 2.56 10.86 5.98
CA TRP A 88 3.43 10.83 4.81
C TRP A 88 3.33 12.16 4.07
N GLU A 89 4.44 12.82 3.86
CA GLU A 89 4.53 14.09 3.12
C GLU A 89 5.70 14.03 2.15
N ALA A 90 5.46 14.51 0.92
CA ALA A 90 6.53 14.64 -0.06
C ALA A 90 7.57 15.67 0.40
N GLY A 91 8.84 15.44 0.04
CA GLY A 91 9.96 16.25 0.50
C GLY A 91 10.55 15.82 1.85
N SER A 92 9.86 14.98 2.62
CA SER A 92 10.43 14.41 3.85
C SER A 92 11.70 13.62 3.55
N LYS A 93 12.70 13.69 4.45
CA LYS A 93 13.93 12.88 4.32
C LYS A 93 13.63 11.39 4.44
N THR A 94 12.80 11.04 5.39
CA THR A 94 12.36 9.67 5.69
C THR A 94 10.85 9.68 5.89
N PRO A 95 10.07 9.58 4.81
CA PRO A 95 8.61 9.55 4.92
C PRO A 95 8.17 8.35 5.75
N PRO A 96 7.28 8.53 6.72
CA PRO A 96 6.80 7.43 7.52
C PRO A 96 5.89 6.52 6.69
N LEU A 97 6.24 5.25 6.56
CA LEU A 97 5.46 4.23 5.89
C LEU A 97 5.05 3.14 6.88
N TYR A 98 3.77 2.85 6.92
CA TYR A 98 3.22 1.70 7.64
C TYR A 98 3.42 0.46 6.79
N LYS A 99 3.71 -0.66 7.43
CA LYS A 99 3.74 -1.95 6.75
C LYS A 99 2.41 -2.65 6.96
N VAL A 100 1.78 -3.04 5.86
CA VAL A 100 0.63 -3.93 5.85
C VAL A 100 1.07 -5.27 5.29
N MET A 101 0.82 -6.33 6.04
CA MET A 101 1.13 -7.69 5.65
C MET A 101 -0.18 -8.43 5.41
N LEU A 102 -0.55 -8.65 4.17
CA LEU A 102 -1.67 -9.49 3.82
C LEU A 102 -1.23 -10.95 3.81
N PHE A 103 -2.08 -11.87 4.21
CA PHE A 103 -1.72 -13.28 4.22
C PHE A 103 -2.89 -14.23 4.01
N THR A 104 -2.55 -15.44 3.54
CA THR A 104 -3.41 -16.61 3.63
C THR A 104 -2.79 -17.67 4.55
N ARG A 105 -3.64 -18.37 5.32
CA ARG A 105 -3.23 -19.46 6.21
C ARG A 105 -4.11 -20.69 6.02
N ARG A 106 -3.58 -21.84 6.37
CA ARG A 106 -4.31 -23.10 6.47
C ARG A 106 -3.74 -23.95 7.61
N ASN A 107 -4.60 -24.39 8.52
CA ASN A 107 -4.22 -25.14 9.71
C ASN A 107 -3.08 -24.45 10.51
N GLY A 108 -3.19 -23.13 10.70
CA GLY A 108 -2.18 -22.34 11.41
C GLY A 108 -0.91 -22.04 10.62
N VAL A 109 -0.72 -22.62 9.43
CA VAL A 109 0.48 -22.44 8.61
C VAL A 109 0.22 -21.40 7.52
N TYR A 110 1.07 -20.40 7.44
CA TYR A 110 1.04 -19.40 6.38
C TYR A 110 1.31 -20.03 5.01
N LYS A 111 0.50 -19.67 4.02
CA LYS A 111 0.62 -20.16 2.64
C LYS A 111 1.15 -19.08 1.71
N GLU A 112 0.82 -17.83 1.99
CA GLU A 112 1.29 -16.68 1.25
C GLU A 112 1.38 -15.46 2.14
N TYR A 113 2.33 -14.59 1.84
CA TYR A 113 2.46 -13.24 2.41
C TYR A 113 2.60 -12.23 1.30
N MET A 114 1.97 -11.09 1.48
CA MET A 114 2.10 -9.96 0.58
C MET A 114 2.42 -8.70 1.41
N PRO A 115 3.69 -8.31 1.49
CA PRO A 115 4.10 -7.10 2.19
C PRO A 115 3.81 -5.86 1.35
N LEU A 116 3.15 -4.89 1.94
CA LEU A 116 2.84 -3.60 1.34
C LEU A 116 3.33 -2.48 2.25
N LYS A 117 3.67 -1.34 1.67
CA LYS A 117 3.99 -0.12 2.40
C LYS A 117 2.98 0.96 2.03
N ILE A 118 2.42 1.61 3.02
CA ILE A 118 1.42 2.66 2.82
C ILE A 118 1.77 3.92 3.61
N GLY A 119 1.61 5.08 2.97
CA GLY A 119 1.75 6.38 3.60
C GLY A 119 0.40 6.99 3.92
N PHE A 120 0.12 7.30 5.18
CA PHE A 120 -1.13 7.98 5.55
C PHE A 120 -1.13 9.42 5.11
N GLY A 121 -2.10 9.80 4.30
CA GLY A 121 -2.33 11.15 3.86
C GLY A 121 -3.40 11.23 2.78
N LYS A 122 -4.24 12.25 2.85
CA LYS A 122 -5.25 12.53 1.84
C LYS A 122 -4.81 13.73 1.01
N THR A 123 -4.75 13.56 -0.30
CA THR A 123 -4.58 14.65 -1.25
C THR A 123 -5.95 15.00 -1.82
N GLU A 124 -6.32 16.27 -1.77
CA GLU A 124 -7.59 16.78 -2.25
C GLU A 124 -7.35 17.79 -3.36
N PHE A 125 -8.24 17.81 -4.33
CA PHE A 125 -8.24 18.79 -5.41
C PHE A 125 -9.54 19.62 -5.30
N THR A 126 -9.40 20.87 -4.91
CA THR A 126 -10.55 21.77 -4.72
C THR A 126 -10.21 23.13 -5.29
N ASP A 127 -11.08 23.69 -6.09
CA ASP A 127 -10.95 25.04 -6.71
C ASP A 127 -9.63 25.25 -7.46
N GLY A 128 -9.16 24.20 -8.18
CA GLY A 128 -7.92 24.26 -8.93
C GLY A 128 -6.64 24.15 -8.09
N ARG A 129 -6.78 23.91 -6.80
CA ARG A 129 -5.66 23.74 -5.85
C ARG A 129 -5.54 22.32 -5.38
N ILE A 130 -4.32 21.89 -5.20
CA ILE A 130 -4.01 20.59 -4.59
C ILE A 130 -3.66 20.86 -3.12
N THR A 131 -4.41 20.24 -2.22
CA THR A 131 -4.16 20.36 -0.78
C THR A 131 -3.86 19.00 -0.18
N ARG A 132 -3.07 18.99 0.87
CA ARG A 132 -2.79 17.81 1.70
C ARG A 132 -2.79 18.23 3.16
N PHE A 133 -3.64 17.60 3.98
CA PHE A 133 -3.85 18.03 5.37
C PHE A 133 -4.17 19.53 5.49
N ASP A 134 -5.04 20.05 4.63
CA ASP A 134 -5.46 21.46 4.53
C ASP A 134 -4.36 22.44 4.13
N LYS A 135 -3.19 21.96 3.73
CA LYS A 135 -2.10 22.80 3.23
C LYS A 135 -2.01 22.69 1.72
N GLU A 136 -1.92 23.80 1.04
CA GLU A 136 -1.68 23.83 -0.39
C GLU A 136 -0.31 23.22 -0.70
N ILE A 137 -0.27 22.35 -1.69
CA ILE A 137 0.96 21.70 -2.17
C ILE A 137 1.42 22.37 -3.44
N LYS A 138 2.65 22.87 -3.44
CA LYS A 138 3.32 23.30 -4.65
C LYS A 138 4.04 22.12 -5.28
N LEU A 139 3.58 21.67 -6.45
CA LEU A 139 4.22 20.60 -7.20
C LEU A 139 5.41 21.12 -8.00
N VAL A 140 6.60 20.65 -7.66
CA VAL A 140 7.83 20.85 -8.45
C VAL A 140 8.03 19.59 -9.28
N LYS A 141 7.47 19.64 -10.48
CA LYS A 141 7.36 18.49 -11.38
C LYS A 141 8.64 18.24 -12.17
N THR A 142 9.03 16.99 -12.29
CA THR A 142 10.05 16.53 -13.24
C THR A 142 9.49 15.41 -14.08
N ARG A 143 9.65 15.55 -15.40
CA ARG A 143 9.29 14.49 -16.34
C ARG A 143 10.25 13.30 -16.18
N TYR A 144 9.72 12.10 -16.23
CA TYR A 144 10.49 10.86 -16.11
C TYR A 144 10.13 9.91 -17.23
N ASN A 145 11.14 9.45 -17.95
CA ASN A 145 10.90 8.68 -19.17
C ASN A 145 10.49 7.24 -18.84
N ALA A 146 11.44 6.43 -18.46
CA ALA A 146 11.20 5.01 -18.15
C ALA A 146 12.11 4.52 -17.04
N ALA A 147 11.57 3.73 -16.14
CA ALA A 147 12.37 3.00 -15.15
C ALA A 147 13.19 1.90 -15.85
N ALA A 148 14.50 1.92 -15.65
CA ALA A 148 15.40 0.88 -16.15
C ALA A 148 15.33 -0.34 -15.22
N ASP A 149 16.15 -0.34 -14.17
CA ASP A 149 16.12 -1.31 -13.08
C ASP A 149 15.95 -0.56 -11.74
N ARG A 150 15.59 -1.31 -10.68
CA ARG A 150 15.30 -0.71 -9.37
C ARG A 150 16.49 0.07 -8.79
N LYS A 151 17.73 -0.37 -9.00
CA LYS A 151 18.94 0.28 -8.45
C LYS A 151 19.24 1.61 -9.16
N THR A 152 19.23 1.59 -10.48
CA THR A 152 19.47 2.77 -11.30
C THR A 152 18.37 3.81 -11.06
N THR A 153 17.11 3.39 -11.12
CA THR A 153 15.95 4.25 -10.86
C THR A 153 16.00 4.89 -9.47
N LEU A 154 16.39 4.14 -8.43
CA LEU A 154 16.55 4.68 -7.08
C LEU A 154 17.60 5.82 -7.05
N ALA A 155 18.71 5.65 -7.73
CA ALA A 155 19.76 6.68 -7.80
C ALA A 155 19.28 7.95 -8.55
N GLU A 156 18.56 7.76 -9.64
CA GLU A 156 17.97 8.85 -10.42
C GLU A 156 16.93 9.63 -9.61
N LEU A 157 15.97 8.94 -8.97
CA LEU A 157 14.95 9.56 -8.15
C LEU A 157 15.55 10.34 -6.95
N LYS A 158 16.60 9.80 -6.32
CA LYS A 158 17.35 10.54 -5.29
C LYS A 158 17.99 11.81 -5.84
N THR A 159 18.53 11.75 -7.04
CA THR A 159 19.13 12.90 -7.70
C THR A 159 18.08 13.97 -8.03
N LEU A 160 16.91 13.56 -8.56
CA LEU A 160 15.80 14.48 -8.83
C LEU A 160 15.33 15.15 -7.52
N LYS A 161 15.16 14.39 -6.46
CA LYS A 161 14.79 14.92 -5.15
C LYS A 161 15.82 15.91 -4.61
N SER A 162 17.12 15.63 -4.74
CA SER A 162 18.19 16.54 -4.29
C SER A 162 18.22 17.86 -5.07
N LYS A 163 17.72 17.87 -6.30
CA LYS A 163 17.56 19.08 -7.13
C LYS A 163 16.26 19.86 -6.82
N GLY A 164 15.50 19.42 -5.82
CA GLY A 164 14.29 20.10 -5.36
C GLY A 164 12.97 19.62 -5.98
N SER A 165 13.00 18.57 -6.81
CA SER A 165 11.76 17.96 -7.30
C SER A 165 11.03 17.24 -6.16
N ASN A 166 9.72 17.43 -6.09
CA ASN A 166 8.85 16.68 -5.19
C ASN A 166 7.80 15.83 -5.91
N THR A 167 7.79 15.92 -7.25
CA THR A 167 6.81 15.25 -8.10
C THR A 167 7.50 14.67 -9.32
N VAL A 168 7.24 13.41 -9.60
CA VAL A 168 7.75 12.71 -10.78
C VAL A 168 6.58 12.36 -11.68
N CYS A 169 6.67 12.77 -12.94
CA CYS A 169 5.63 12.56 -13.95
C CYS A 169 6.15 11.57 -15.01
N PRO A 170 5.92 10.28 -14.87
CA PRO A 170 6.30 9.31 -15.90
C PRO A 170 5.42 9.46 -17.13
N ASP A 171 6.00 9.24 -18.30
CA ASP A 171 5.30 9.37 -19.60
C ASP A 171 4.25 8.27 -19.82
N TYR A 172 4.39 7.14 -19.11
CA TYR A 172 3.48 5.99 -19.14
C TYR A 172 3.56 5.20 -17.81
N PRO A 173 2.58 4.32 -17.51
CA PRO A 173 2.58 3.54 -16.30
C PRO A 173 3.89 2.76 -16.10
N GLN A 174 4.43 2.82 -14.89
CA GLN A 174 5.66 2.17 -14.50
C GLN A 174 5.36 0.89 -13.71
N PRO A 175 6.34 -0.01 -13.53
CA PRO A 175 6.20 -1.16 -12.65
C PRO A 175 5.87 -0.74 -11.20
N ALA A 176 5.14 -1.57 -10.46
CA ALA A 176 4.71 -1.27 -9.08
C ALA A 176 5.86 -0.82 -8.17
N TRP A 177 7.03 -1.45 -8.26
CA TRP A 177 8.22 -1.08 -7.48
C TRP A 177 8.73 0.35 -7.71
N PHE A 178 8.39 0.98 -8.85
CA PHE A 178 8.71 2.38 -9.11
C PHE A 178 7.93 3.30 -8.17
N TYR A 179 6.63 3.07 -8.03
CA TYR A 179 5.78 3.83 -7.12
C TYR A 179 6.16 3.59 -5.66
N GLU A 180 6.53 2.36 -5.29
CA GLU A 180 7.10 2.06 -3.97
C GLU A 180 8.35 2.91 -3.67
N LEU A 181 9.24 3.08 -4.64
CA LEU A 181 10.41 3.94 -4.49
C LEU A 181 10.03 5.42 -4.32
N CYS A 182 9.01 5.89 -5.04
CA CYS A 182 8.48 7.24 -4.87
C CYS A 182 7.93 7.44 -3.46
N ASP A 183 7.16 6.50 -2.94
CA ASP A 183 6.64 6.53 -1.58
C ASP A 183 7.77 6.53 -0.54
N GLU A 184 8.77 5.66 -0.70
CA GLU A 184 9.94 5.57 0.17
C GLU A 184 10.78 6.85 0.17
N LEU A 185 10.85 7.53 -0.96
CA LEU A 185 11.59 8.77 -1.12
C LEU A 185 10.77 10.02 -0.79
N GLY A 186 9.46 9.92 -0.63
CA GLY A 186 8.58 11.06 -0.46
C GLY A 186 8.49 11.90 -1.73
N LEU A 187 8.16 11.28 -2.84
CA LEU A 187 7.86 11.90 -4.13
C LEU A 187 6.40 11.63 -4.51
N TYR A 188 5.72 12.65 -5.05
CA TYR A 188 4.40 12.50 -5.70
C TYR A 188 4.54 11.93 -7.09
#